data_abcdbc3965f32d8ff06ee9ea7fc1510b
#
_entry.id   abcdbc3965f32d8ff06ee9ea7fc1510b
#
_cell.length_a   1.000
_cell.length_b   1.000
_cell.length_c   1.000
_cell.angle_alpha   90.00
_cell.angle_beta   90.00
_cell.angle_gamma   90.00
#
_symmetry.space_group_name_H-M   'P 1'
#
loop_
_entity.id
_entity.type
_entity.pdbx_description
1 polymer ?
#
loop_
_entity_poly.entity_id
_entity_poly.type
_entity_poly.pdbx_seq_one_letter_code
_entity_poly.pdbx_strand_id
1 'polypeptide(L)'
;MHTFLRSPLLALMLAAIAAPASAAPERVAALVAPFEIKGTDPTLSGDIFLKMSIVETLVSADTAGQPLPGLATSWTVSDDGLLWRFTLRPDVKFHDGSALTAESVVHALDVSRSKPGLLDKAPITAIRAEEGKVVIALSQPFTPLLSMLAENRAQILAPAAYDAKNKVVQIVGSGPYRLTSLQAPQKLTVTRFHDYWGKAPAIEQASYMAVGRAETRALLAESGNADMVLNLDPASRSRLKNNRNVQLLAVSIPRSVLLKVNAGHPLLNDVRVRQALSMALDREGIARAILRYPAAASQLFPPSVAQWHNTSLTPLTSQPQQAKALLAELGWTPGAGGTLQRNGKPFSLTLTTYPDRPELPLIAAAIQQQLREVGIEVAINATNSGEIAAKHHDGTLELALVARNFALTPDPLGTLLQDYAPQGGDWGAMNWHNATFNQTLADLVQGRDPAKSQAERQQLTHILQTDLPVIPVAWYQQTAAVSPRLSGATLDPFERTFGLEKMGWAE
;
A
#
# COMPACT_ATOMS: atom_id res chain seq x y z
N MET A 1 74.31 -64.67 -40.32
CA MET A 1 73.00 -65.17 -39.81
C MET A 1 72.39 -64.04 -39.05
N HIS A 2 71.47 -63.26 -39.71
CA HIS A 2 70.88 -62.04 -39.14
C HIS A 2 69.46 -62.33 -38.72
N THR A 3 69.18 -62.10 -37.44
CA THR A 3 67.83 -62.19 -36.88
C THR A 3 67.26 -60.75 -36.72
N PHE A 4 66.18 -60.48 -37.45
CA PHE A 4 65.42 -59.20 -37.35
C PHE A 4 64.47 -59.25 -36.15
N LEU A 5 64.62 -58.34 -35.21
CA LEU A 5 63.62 -58.07 -34.19
C LEU A 5 62.58 -57.03 -34.73
N ARG A 6 61.35 -57.40 -34.75
CA ARG A 6 60.17 -56.51 -35.00
C ARG A 6 59.69 -55.97 -33.66
N SER A 7 59.71 -54.63 -33.52
CA SER A 7 59.05 -53.91 -32.42
C SER A 7 57.56 -53.64 -32.74
N PRO A 8 56.61 -53.81 -31.81
CA PRO A 8 55.26 -53.36 -32.02
C PRO A 8 55.10 -51.89 -31.57
N LEU A 9 54.53 -51.03 -32.46
CA LEU A 9 54.05 -49.72 -32.13
C LEU A 9 52.82 -49.81 -31.21
N LEU A 10 52.96 -49.24 -29.98
CA LEU A 10 51.87 -49.06 -29.03
C LEU A 10 51.13 -47.73 -29.41
N ALA A 11 49.92 -47.82 -29.96
CA ALA A 11 49.07 -46.63 -30.19
C ALA A 11 48.41 -46.26 -28.88
N LEU A 12 48.81 -45.13 -28.29
CA LEU A 12 48.18 -44.53 -27.12
C LEU A 12 46.89 -43.80 -27.59
N MET A 13 45.70 -44.38 -27.33
CA MET A 13 44.42 -43.67 -27.43
C MET A 13 44.29 -42.72 -26.23
N LEU A 14 44.41 -41.41 -26.48
CA LEU A 14 43.98 -40.38 -25.52
C LEU A 14 42.43 -40.34 -25.48
N ALA A 15 41.84 -40.94 -24.46
CA ALA A 15 40.45 -40.72 -24.14
C ALA A 15 40.31 -39.33 -23.48
N ALA A 16 39.80 -38.37 -24.23
CA ALA A 16 39.41 -37.07 -23.69
C ALA A 16 38.23 -37.27 -22.75
N ILE A 17 38.49 -37.27 -21.44
CA ILE A 17 37.45 -37.21 -20.42
C ILE A 17 36.88 -35.80 -20.49
N ALA A 18 35.73 -35.63 -21.14
CA ALA A 18 34.92 -34.43 -21.02
C ALA A 18 34.47 -34.31 -19.57
N ALA A 19 35.12 -33.43 -18.78
CA ALA A 19 34.64 -33.06 -17.47
C ALA A 19 33.24 -32.46 -17.63
N PRO A 20 32.24 -32.89 -16.82
CA PRO A 20 30.94 -32.24 -16.87
C PRO A 20 31.17 -30.77 -16.52
N ALA A 21 30.72 -29.86 -17.39
CA ALA A 21 30.69 -28.44 -17.10
C ALA A 21 29.91 -28.26 -15.79
N SER A 22 30.62 -27.92 -14.72
CA SER A 22 29.99 -27.57 -13.45
C SER A 22 29.10 -26.37 -13.74
N ALA A 23 27.76 -26.60 -13.74
CA ALA A 23 26.83 -25.49 -13.85
C ALA A 23 27.16 -24.50 -12.75
N ALA A 24 27.40 -23.25 -13.13
CA ALA A 24 27.59 -22.18 -12.17
C ALA A 24 26.44 -22.23 -11.16
N PRO A 25 26.69 -22.02 -9.85
CA PRO A 25 25.63 -22.04 -8.86
C PRO A 25 24.52 -21.10 -9.28
N GLU A 26 23.31 -21.63 -9.34
CA GLU A 26 22.13 -20.90 -9.80
C GLU A 26 21.92 -19.69 -8.90
N ARG A 27 21.90 -18.48 -9.48
CA ARG A 27 21.78 -17.24 -8.71
C ARG A 27 20.36 -17.07 -8.21
N VAL A 28 20.18 -16.88 -6.90
CA VAL A 28 18.90 -16.61 -6.26
C VAL A 28 18.83 -15.12 -5.92
N ALA A 29 17.83 -14.42 -6.42
CA ALA A 29 17.60 -13.02 -6.04
C ALA A 29 17.02 -12.95 -4.63
N ALA A 30 17.74 -12.28 -3.72
CA ALA A 30 17.39 -12.19 -2.31
C ALA A 30 16.66 -10.87 -2.00
N LEU A 31 15.36 -10.94 -1.72
CA LEU A 31 14.53 -9.81 -1.33
C LEU A 31 14.28 -9.84 0.18
N VAL A 32 14.39 -8.69 0.85
CA VAL A 32 14.21 -8.55 2.29
C VAL A 32 13.28 -7.38 2.60
N ALA A 33 12.27 -7.61 3.43
CA ALA A 33 11.34 -6.58 3.90
C ALA A 33 10.92 -6.86 5.36
N PRO A 34 10.22 -5.94 6.05
CA PRO A 34 9.84 -6.14 7.45
C PRO A 34 8.66 -7.08 7.67
N PHE A 35 7.92 -7.46 6.63
CA PHE A 35 6.60 -8.07 6.76
C PHE A 35 6.67 -9.59 6.94
N GLU A 36 6.15 -10.08 8.07
CA GLU A 36 6.04 -11.52 8.34
C GLU A 36 4.94 -12.18 7.50
N ILE A 37 5.17 -13.44 7.14
CA ILE A 37 4.20 -14.26 6.41
C ILE A 37 3.32 -14.99 7.44
N LYS A 38 2.08 -14.56 7.60
CA LYS A 38 1.16 -15.05 8.63
C LYS A 38 0.43 -16.35 8.25
N GLY A 39 0.85 -17.02 7.19
CA GLY A 39 0.26 -18.26 6.68
C GLY A 39 -0.20 -18.16 5.23
N THR A 40 -1.08 -19.06 4.82
CA THR A 40 -1.57 -19.15 3.43
C THR A 40 -2.87 -18.38 3.18
N ASP A 41 -3.57 -17.91 4.23
CA ASP A 41 -4.82 -17.17 4.05
C ASP A 41 -4.55 -15.79 3.41
N PRO A 42 -5.13 -15.49 2.23
CA PRO A 42 -4.96 -14.21 1.57
C PRO A 42 -5.41 -12.99 2.39
N THR A 43 -6.35 -13.15 3.32
CA THR A 43 -6.78 -12.06 4.20
C THR A 43 -5.72 -11.64 5.21
N LEU A 44 -4.72 -12.50 5.46
CA LEU A 44 -3.64 -12.27 6.42
C LEU A 44 -2.30 -11.98 5.75
N SER A 45 -2.01 -12.62 4.61
CA SER A 45 -0.69 -12.57 3.95
C SER A 45 -0.75 -12.52 2.43
N GLY A 46 -1.92 -12.25 1.85
CA GLY A 46 -2.09 -12.22 0.40
C GLY A 46 -1.20 -11.21 -0.31
N ASP A 47 -0.84 -10.13 0.36
CA ASP A 47 0.06 -9.11 -0.16
C ASP A 47 1.45 -9.67 -0.53
N ILE A 48 2.03 -10.57 0.28
CA ILE A 48 3.35 -11.16 -0.01
C ILE A 48 3.31 -12.04 -1.26
N PHE A 49 2.26 -12.83 -1.44
CA PHE A 49 2.14 -13.70 -2.60
C PHE A 49 1.94 -12.91 -3.90
N LEU A 50 1.17 -11.80 -3.84
CA LEU A 50 1.03 -10.88 -4.95
C LEU A 50 2.35 -10.14 -5.24
N LYS A 51 3.01 -9.61 -4.20
CA LYS A 51 4.28 -8.87 -4.31
C LYS A 51 5.42 -9.71 -4.89
N MET A 52 5.43 -11.00 -4.61
CA MET A 52 6.39 -11.97 -5.16
C MET A 52 5.96 -12.55 -6.53
N SER A 53 4.90 -11.99 -7.13
CA SER A 53 4.39 -12.40 -8.44
C SER A 53 4.04 -13.90 -8.52
N ILE A 54 3.56 -14.48 -7.40
CA ILE A 54 3.12 -15.87 -7.33
C ILE A 54 1.67 -16.00 -7.80
N VAL A 55 0.87 -15.01 -7.44
CA VAL A 55 -0.58 -14.98 -7.72
C VAL A 55 -0.92 -13.75 -8.55
N GLU A 56 -2.06 -13.81 -9.20
CA GLU A 56 -2.61 -12.71 -10.00
C GLU A 56 -4.04 -12.41 -9.56
N THR A 57 -4.54 -11.25 -9.98
CA THR A 57 -5.91 -10.79 -9.75
C THR A 57 -6.68 -10.71 -11.07
N LEU A 58 -8.00 -10.68 -11.00
CA LEU A 58 -8.85 -10.58 -12.20
C LEU A 58 -8.56 -9.30 -12.99
N VAL A 59 -8.40 -8.18 -12.26
CA VAL A 59 -8.02 -6.86 -12.78
C VAL A 59 -6.68 -6.47 -12.16
N SER A 60 -5.79 -5.89 -12.92
CA SER A 60 -4.54 -5.28 -12.44
C SER A 60 -4.67 -3.74 -12.41
N ALA A 61 -3.59 -3.05 -12.11
CA ALA A 61 -3.53 -1.61 -12.23
C ALA A 61 -2.11 -1.13 -12.56
N ASP A 62 -1.99 0.04 -13.16
CA ASP A 62 -0.69 0.69 -13.38
C ASP A 62 -0.19 1.43 -12.13
N THR A 63 0.96 2.10 -12.26
CA THR A 63 1.56 2.89 -11.17
C THR A 63 0.83 4.20 -10.88
N ALA A 64 -0.15 4.59 -11.69
CA ALA A 64 -1.05 5.72 -11.46
C ALA A 64 -2.41 5.29 -10.86
N GLY A 65 -2.61 3.98 -10.62
CA GLY A 65 -3.84 3.42 -10.07
C GLY A 65 -4.95 3.20 -11.10
N GLN A 66 -4.64 3.31 -12.41
CA GLN A 66 -5.63 3.03 -13.44
C GLN A 66 -5.82 1.53 -13.61
N PRO A 67 -7.06 1.04 -13.76
CA PRO A 67 -7.32 -0.37 -13.99
C PRO A 67 -6.68 -0.85 -15.31
N LEU A 68 -6.00 -1.97 -15.24
CA LEU A 68 -5.40 -2.67 -16.38
C LEU A 68 -5.91 -4.11 -16.48
N PRO A 69 -5.87 -4.72 -17.66
CA PRO A 69 -6.08 -6.15 -17.82
C PRO A 69 -5.14 -6.96 -16.91
N GLY A 70 -5.75 -7.88 -16.16
CA GLY A 70 -5.07 -8.93 -15.39
C GLY A 70 -5.36 -10.30 -15.99
N LEU A 71 -5.98 -11.19 -15.22
CA LEU A 71 -6.51 -12.46 -15.76
C LEU A 71 -7.74 -12.24 -16.65
N ALA A 72 -8.46 -11.11 -16.50
CA ALA A 72 -9.39 -10.64 -17.50
C ALA A 72 -8.67 -9.76 -18.53
N THR A 73 -8.95 -9.96 -19.81
CA THR A 73 -8.41 -9.17 -20.92
C THR A 73 -9.22 -7.90 -21.17
N SER A 74 -10.51 -7.95 -20.83
CA SER A 74 -11.46 -6.83 -20.99
C SER A 74 -12.68 -7.03 -20.11
N TRP A 75 -13.47 -5.97 -19.97
CA TRP A 75 -14.76 -6.01 -19.29
C TRP A 75 -15.74 -5.04 -19.91
N THR A 76 -17.01 -5.34 -19.73
CA THR A 76 -18.13 -4.47 -20.14
C THR A 76 -19.08 -4.30 -18.97
N VAL A 77 -19.78 -3.17 -18.96
CA VAL A 77 -20.80 -2.84 -17.96
C VAL A 77 -22.11 -2.62 -18.66
N SER A 78 -23.21 -3.11 -18.10
CA SER A 78 -24.56 -2.82 -18.61
C SER A 78 -24.89 -1.33 -18.45
N ASP A 79 -25.86 -0.84 -19.24
CA ASP A 79 -26.25 0.58 -19.25
C ASP A 79 -26.74 1.08 -17.88
N ASP A 80 -27.34 0.19 -17.08
CA ASP A 80 -27.77 0.47 -15.70
C ASP A 80 -26.63 0.39 -14.67
N GLY A 81 -25.41 0.00 -15.08
CA GLY A 81 -24.25 -0.15 -14.21
C GLY A 81 -24.27 -1.36 -13.27
N LEU A 82 -25.23 -2.27 -13.43
CA LEU A 82 -25.49 -3.36 -12.47
C LEU A 82 -24.83 -4.68 -12.85
N LEU A 83 -24.48 -4.89 -14.12
CA LEU A 83 -23.88 -6.13 -14.60
C LEU A 83 -22.51 -5.86 -15.22
N TRP A 84 -21.49 -6.44 -14.59
CA TRP A 84 -20.11 -6.42 -15.08
C TRP A 84 -19.75 -7.78 -15.68
N ARG A 85 -19.26 -7.80 -16.92
CA ARG A 85 -18.86 -9.02 -17.64
C ARG A 85 -17.38 -8.96 -17.96
N PHE A 86 -16.61 -9.91 -17.44
CA PHE A 86 -15.16 -10.00 -17.60
C PHE A 86 -14.85 -11.15 -18.58
N THR A 87 -14.14 -10.82 -19.66
CA THR A 87 -13.61 -11.82 -20.61
C THR A 87 -12.26 -12.30 -20.11
N LEU A 88 -12.13 -13.60 -19.84
CA LEU A 88 -10.90 -14.18 -19.33
C LEU A 88 -9.82 -14.29 -20.42
N ARG A 89 -8.57 -14.24 -20.00
CA ARG A 89 -7.41 -14.53 -20.81
C ARG A 89 -7.43 -16.02 -21.20
N PRO A 90 -7.27 -16.35 -22.48
CA PRO A 90 -7.19 -17.76 -22.90
C PRO A 90 -5.87 -18.39 -22.44
N ASP A 91 -5.86 -19.73 -22.38
CA ASP A 91 -4.65 -20.55 -22.18
C ASP A 91 -3.84 -20.27 -20.90
N VAL A 92 -4.44 -19.64 -19.90
CA VAL A 92 -3.80 -19.45 -18.59
C VAL A 92 -3.83 -20.77 -17.82
N LYS A 93 -2.66 -21.16 -17.30
CA LYS A 93 -2.51 -22.30 -16.39
C LYS A 93 -2.18 -21.84 -14.98
N PHE A 94 -2.72 -22.53 -14.01
CA PHE A 94 -2.23 -22.46 -12.64
C PHE A 94 -0.93 -23.27 -12.48
N HIS A 95 -0.24 -23.09 -11.35
CA HIS A 95 1.04 -23.73 -11.07
C HIS A 95 0.97 -25.26 -10.94
N ASP A 96 -0.23 -25.81 -10.75
CA ASP A 96 -0.50 -27.25 -10.76
C ASP A 96 -0.80 -27.82 -12.17
N GLY A 97 -0.79 -26.96 -13.18
CA GLY A 97 -1.09 -27.29 -14.57
C GLY A 97 -2.58 -27.25 -14.94
N SER A 98 -3.48 -27.03 -13.98
CA SER A 98 -4.91 -26.87 -14.26
C SER A 98 -5.18 -25.55 -15.00
N ALA A 99 -6.23 -25.53 -15.84
CA ALA A 99 -6.59 -24.36 -16.60
C ALA A 99 -7.36 -23.34 -15.75
N LEU A 100 -7.15 -22.04 -16.01
CA LEU A 100 -8.02 -20.98 -15.52
C LEU A 100 -9.37 -21.07 -16.23
N THR A 101 -10.46 -21.15 -15.47
CA THR A 101 -11.82 -21.13 -15.99
C THR A 101 -12.68 -20.07 -15.29
N ALA A 102 -13.81 -19.72 -15.86
CA ALA A 102 -14.73 -18.79 -15.22
C ALA A 102 -15.22 -19.32 -13.86
N GLU A 103 -15.43 -20.63 -13.74
CA GLU A 103 -15.85 -21.28 -12.50
C GLU A 103 -14.77 -21.19 -11.43
N SER A 104 -13.49 -21.38 -11.78
CA SER A 104 -12.37 -21.24 -10.83
C SER A 104 -12.24 -19.79 -10.31
N VAL A 105 -12.45 -18.81 -11.17
CA VAL A 105 -12.46 -17.39 -10.78
C VAL A 105 -13.64 -17.08 -9.88
N VAL A 106 -14.84 -17.52 -10.23
CA VAL A 106 -16.06 -17.35 -9.41
C VAL A 106 -15.84 -17.93 -8.02
N HIS A 107 -15.32 -19.16 -7.93
CA HIS A 107 -15.03 -19.79 -6.64
C HIS A 107 -14.05 -18.93 -5.80
N ALA A 108 -12.93 -18.50 -6.37
CA ALA A 108 -11.93 -17.70 -5.66
C ALA A 108 -12.51 -16.38 -5.15
N LEU A 109 -13.31 -15.68 -5.97
CA LEU A 109 -13.93 -14.41 -5.60
C LEU A 109 -15.04 -14.58 -4.56
N ASP A 110 -15.86 -15.66 -4.63
CA ASP A 110 -16.87 -15.95 -3.62
C ASP A 110 -16.24 -16.30 -2.27
N VAL A 111 -15.13 -17.05 -2.26
CA VAL A 111 -14.36 -17.30 -1.03
C VAL A 111 -13.79 -15.99 -0.48
N SER A 112 -13.20 -15.14 -1.32
CA SER A 112 -12.69 -13.83 -0.90
C SER A 112 -13.78 -12.95 -0.31
N ARG A 113 -14.95 -12.87 -0.96
CA ARG A 113 -16.10 -12.08 -0.52
C ARG A 113 -16.72 -12.58 0.80
N SER A 114 -16.60 -13.87 1.09
CA SER A 114 -17.10 -14.45 2.33
C SER A 114 -16.27 -14.10 3.58
N LYS A 115 -15.13 -13.44 3.39
CA LYS A 115 -14.20 -13.06 4.47
C LYS A 115 -14.12 -11.56 4.64
N PRO A 116 -13.74 -11.06 5.84
CA PRO A 116 -13.54 -9.62 6.05
C PRO A 116 -12.49 -9.03 5.10
N GLY A 117 -12.88 -7.98 4.38
CA GLY A 117 -12.02 -7.33 3.40
C GLY A 117 -12.66 -6.08 2.80
N LEU A 118 -12.34 -5.77 1.55
CA LEU A 118 -13.01 -4.72 0.79
C LEU A 118 -14.13 -5.29 -0.09
N LEU A 119 -13.92 -6.49 -0.63
CA LEU A 119 -14.88 -7.10 -1.55
C LEU A 119 -16.20 -7.50 -0.85
N ASP A 120 -16.16 -7.83 0.45
CA ASP A 120 -17.37 -8.10 1.27
C ASP A 120 -18.26 -6.86 1.46
N LYS A 121 -17.69 -5.66 1.29
CA LYS A 121 -18.40 -4.38 1.40
C LYS A 121 -18.92 -3.85 0.08
N ALA A 122 -18.54 -4.47 -1.03
CA ALA A 122 -19.08 -4.12 -2.33
C ALA A 122 -20.55 -4.58 -2.46
N PRO A 123 -21.41 -3.83 -3.16
CA PRO A 123 -22.82 -4.17 -3.31
C PRO A 123 -23.06 -5.35 -4.27
N ILE A 124 -22.24 -6.41 -4.17
CA ILE A 124 -22.31 -7.60 -5.03
C ILE A 124 -23.47 -8.50 -4.57
N THR A 125 -24.38 -8.77 -5.48
CA THR A 125 -25.52 -9.70 -5.26
C THR A 125 -25.21 -11.11 -5.72
N ALA A 126 -24.43 -11.27 -6.80
CA ALA A 126 -24.00 -12.57 -7.31
C ALA A 126 -22.70 -12.46 -8.12
N ILE A 127 -21.93 -13.55 -8.11
CA ILE A 127 -20.81 -13.78 -9.04
C ILE A 127 -21.09 -15.10 -9.75
N ARG A 128 -21.08 -15.10 -11.09
CA ARG A 128 -21.48 -16.26 -11.90
C ARG A 128 -20.54 -16.50 -13.08
N ALA A 129 -20.41 -17.75 -13.49
CA ALA A 129 -19.82 -18.11 -14.78
C ALA A 129 -20.93 -18.19 -15.83
N GLU A 130 -20.83 -17.41 -16.88
CA GLU A 130 -21.77 -17.40 -18.01
C GLU A 130 -21.00 -17.37 -19.33
N GLU A 131 -21.19 -18.35 -20.19
CA GLU A 131 -20.56 -18.44 -21.51
C GLU A 131 -19.02 -18.25 -21.45
N GLY A 132 -18.36 -18.84 -20.45
CA GLY A 132 -16.91 -18.72 -20.24
C GLY A 132 -16.44 -17.37 -19.73
N LYS A 133 -17.34 -16.45 -19.39
CA LYS A 133 -17.04 -15.15 -18.76
C LYS A 133 -17.41 -15.16 -17.29
N VAL A 134 -16.76 -14.28 -16.53
CA VAL A 134 -17.17 -13.98 -15.16
C VAL A 134 -18.14 -12.82 -15.18
N VAL A 135 -19.31 -13.02 -14.59
CA VAL A 135 -20.37 -12.00 -14.48
C VAL A 135 -20.55 -11.64 -13.01
N ILE A 136 -20.42 -10.36 -12.69
CA ILE A 136 -20.64 -9.83 -11.34
C ILE A 136 -21.90 -8.94 -11.40
N ALA A 137 -22.90 -9.30 -10.61
CA ALA A 137 -24.14 -8.53 -10.47
C ALA A 137 -24.10 -7.70 -9.18
N LEU A 138 -24.55 -6.44 -9.29
CA LEU A 138 -24.57 -5.47 -8.21
C LEU A 138 -26.01 -5.06 -7.89
N SER A 139 -26.26 -4.64 -6.64
CA SER A 139 -27.55 -4.04 -6.24
C SER A 139 -27.66 -2.56 -6.59
N GLN A 140 -26.53 -1.90 -6.87
CA GLN A 140 -26.43 -0.51 -7.31
C GLN A 140 -25.15 -0.30 -8.10
N PRO A 141 -25.06 0.71 -8.98
CA PRO A 141 -23.81 1.04 -9.67
C PRO A 141 -22.69 1.35 -8.70
N PHE A 142 -21.48 0.81 -8.97
CA PHE A 142 -20.37 0.87 -8.02
C PHE A 142 -19.03 0.86 -8.75
N THR A 143 -18.46 2.03 -9.03
CA THR A 143 -17.21 2.19 -9.78
C THR A 143 -15.96 1.66 -9.04
N PRO A 144 -15.90 1.62 -7.67
CA PRO A 144 -14.74 1.06 -6.99
C PRO A 144 -14.52 -0.44 -7.21
N LEU A 145 -15.46 -1.15 -7.85
CA LEU A 145 -15.37 -2.60 -8.07
C LEU A 145 -14.04 -3.01 -8.72
N LEU A 146 -13.61 -2.31 -9.78
CA LEU A 146 -12.37 -2.66 -10.50
C LEU A 146 -11.15 -2.56 -9.58
N SER A 147 -11.06 -1.51 -8.77
CA SER A 147 -9.98 -1.33 -7.81
C SER A 147 -10.00 -2.41 -6.72
N MET A 148 -11.18 -2.85 -6.29
CA MET A 148 -11.33 -3.92 -5.31
C MET A 148 -10.96 -5.29 -5.90
N LEU A 149 -11.21 -5.51 -7.19
CA LEU A 149 -10.79 -6.72 -7.90
C LEU A 149 -9.28 -6.76 -8.18
N ALA A 150 -8.58 -5.64 -8.05
CA ALA A 150 -7.12 -5.55 -8.15
C ALA A 150 -6.42 -5.61 -6.76
N GLU A 151 -7.17 -5.77 -5.69
CA GLU A 151 -6.65 -5.81 -4.32
C GLU A 151 -6.11 -7.21 -3.99
N ASN A 152 -5.08 -7.26 -3.14
CA ASN A 152 -4.35 -8.50 -2.84
C ASN A 152 -5.20 -9.63 -2.25
N ARG A 153 -6.32 -9.33 -1.58
CA ARG A 153 -7.24 -10.32 -1.03
C ARG A 153 -8.18 -10.90 -2.09
N ALA A 154 -8.30 -10.25 -3.26
CA ALA A 154 -9.06 -10.73 -4.42
C ALA A 154 -8.21 -11.57 -5.39
N GLN A 155 -7.07 -12.12 -4.93
CA GLN A 155 -6.22 -12.98 -5.74
C GLN A 155 -6.94 -14.27 -6.16
N ILE A 156 -6.64 -14.72 -7.36
CA ILE A 156 -7.25 -15.92 -7.95
C ILE A 156 -6.33 -17.10 -7.72
N LEU A 157 -6.79 -18.07 -6.95
CA LEU A 157 -6.09 -19.33 -6.68
C LEU A 157 -6.79 -20.50 -7.40
N ALA A 158 -6.01 -21.52 -7.75
CA ALA A 158 -6.55 -22.77 -8.31
C ALA A 158 -7.51 -23.44 -7.31
N PRO A 159 -8.51 -24.21 -7.79
CA PRO A 159 -9.39 -24.99 -6.91
C PRO A 159 -8.64 -25.90 -5.92
N ALA A 160 -7.51 -26.46 -6.34
CA ALA A 160 -6.65 -27.28 -5.48
C ALA A 160 -6.02 -26.53 -4.28
N ALA A 161 -6.07 -25.20 -4.26
CA ALA A 161 -5.60 -24.40 -3.14
C ALA A 161 -6.50 -24.48 -1.91
N TYR A 162 -7.74 -24.91 -2.08
CA TYR A 162 -8.78 -24.90 -1.04
C TYR A 162 -9.09 -26.30 -0.53
N ASP A 163 -9.41 -26.42 0.75
CA ASP A 163 -9.99 -27.62 1.33
C ASP A 163 -11.52 -27.65 1.16
N ALA A 164 -12.15 -28.73 1.61
CA ALA A 164 -13.61 -28.91 1.55
C ALA A 164 -14.44 -27.85 2.30
N LYS A 165 -13.79 -27.03 3.15
CA LYS A 165 -14.39 -25.91 3.89
C LYS A 165 -14.01 -24.55 3.31
N ASN A 166 -13.48 -24.52 2.09
CA ASN A 166 -12.98 -23.30 1.42
C ASN A 166 -11.86 -22.58 2.17
N LYS A 167 -11.11 -23.29 3.02
CA LYS A 167 -9.92 -22.74 3.65
C LYS A 167 -8.74 -22.93 2.69
N VAL A 168 -7.94 -21.86 2.51
CA VAL A 168 -6.71 -21.95 1.73
C VAL A 168 -5.66 -22.75 2.50
N VAL A 169 -5.25 -23.89 1.96
CA VAL A 169 -4.28 -24.80 2.57
C VAL A 169 -2.93 -24.78 1.86
N GLN A 170 -2.88 -24.31 0.63
CA GLN A 170 -1.66 -24.10 -0.14
C GLN A 170 -1.83 -22.94 -1.13
N ILE A 171 -0.72 -22.36 -1.60
CA ILE A 171 -0.75 -21.30 -2.60
C ILE A 171 -0.47 -21.90 -3.97
N VAL A 172 -1.50 -21.98 -4.80
CA VAL A 172 -1.43 -22.40 -6.21
C VAL A 172 -1.98 -21.25 -7.04
N GLY A 173 -1.07 -20.36 -7.47
CA GLY A 173 -1.39 -19.20 -8.30
C GLY A 173 -1.21 -19.46 -9.79
N SER A 174 -1.25 -18.38 -10.56
CA SER A 174 -1.04 -18.36 -12.02
C SER A 174 0.09 -17.41 -12.44
N GLY A 175 0.78 -16.79 -11.47
CA GLY A 175 1.80 -15.78 -11.72
C GLY A 175 3.08 -16.35 -12.34
N PRO A 176 4.01 -15.47 -12.76
CA PRO A 176 5.26 -15.86 -13.41
C PRO A 176 6.22 -16.64 -12.49
N TYR A 177 5.95 -16.68 -11.19
CA TYR A 177 6.73 -17.43 -10.22
C TYR A 177 5.86 -18.41 -9.44
N ARG A 178 6.38 -19.63 -9.26
CA ARG A 178 5.76 -20.68 -8.47
C ARG A 178 6.42 -20.78 -7.11
N LEU A 179 5.62 -20.88 -6.05
CA LEU A 179 6.09 -21.13 -4.69
C LEU A 179 6.74 -22.52 -4.59
N THR A 180 7.99 -22.57 -4.14
CA THR A 180 8.75 -23.84 -3.95
C THR A 180 8.98 -24.18 -2.50
N SER A 181 9.02 -23.17 -1.61
CA SER A 181 9.13 -23.38 -0.17
C SER A 181 8.46 -22.24 0.59
N LEU A 182 7.77 -22.58 1.66
CA LEU A 182 7.17 -21.61 2.60
C LEU A 182 7.55 -22.00 4.02
N GLN A 183 8.30 -21.14 4.67
CA GLN A 183 8.74 -21.25 6.07
C GLN A 183 8.20 -20.05 6.86
N ALA A 184 6.87 -20.04 7.06
CA ALA A 184 6.24 -19.00 7.85
C ALA A 184 6.81 -18.98 9.29
N PRO A 185 6.99 -17.80 9.92
CA PRO A 185 6.63 -16.49 9.41
C PRO A 185 7.71 -15.77 8.58
N GLN A 186 8.87 -16.39 8.35
CA GLN A 186 10.06 -15.64 7.96
C GLN A 186 10.48 -15.72 6.50
N LYS A 187 10.24 -16.85 5.82
CA LYS A 187 10.85 -17.05 4.50
C LYS A 187 9.96 -17.77 3.51
N LEU A 188 10.06 -17.38 2.26
CA LEU A 188 9.59 -18.19 1.13
C LEU A 188 10.60 -18.16 -0.02
N THR A 189 10.53 -19.15 -0.88
CA THR A 189 11.32 -19.24 -2.12
C THR A 189 10.41 -19.53 -3.30
N VAL A 190 10.78 -18.97 -4.43
CA VAL A 190 10.04 -19.11 -5.69
C VAL A 190 10.98 -19.48 -6.83
N THR A 191 10.44 -20.18 -7.82
CA THR A 191 11.12 -20.44 -9.09
C THR A 191 10.24 -19.98 -10.25
N ARG A 192 10.85 -19.60 -11.35
CA ARG A 192 10.14 -19.19 -12.56
C ARG A 192 9.17 -20.28 -13.02
N PHE A 193 7.94 -19.88 -13.35
CA PHE A 193 6.93 -20.76 -13.91
C PHE A 193 7.04 -20.75 -15.44
N HIS A 194 7.49 -21.87 -16.04
CA HIS A 194 7.79 -21.94 -17.47
C HIS A 194 6.53 -21.89 -18.36
N ASP A 195 5.38 -22.34 -17.84
CA ASP A 195 4.09 -22.30 -18.55
C ASP A 195 3.34 -20.98 -18.33
N TYR A 196 4.03 -19.93 -17.84
CA TYR A 196 3.40 -18.63 -17.64
C TYR A 196 2.93 -18.03 -18.97
N TRP A 197 1.71 -17.55 -19.00
CA TRP A 197 1.06 -16.98 -20.19
C TRP A 197 1.69 -15.69 -20.72
N GLY A 198 2.41 -14.96 -19.88
CA GLY A 198 3.02 -13.69 -20.22
C GLY A 198 4.49 -13.79 -20.56
N LYS A 199 5.20 -12.66 -20.49
CA LYS A 199 6.64 -12.63 -20.73
C LYS A 199 7.38 -13.37 -19.61
N ALA A 200 8.23 -14.31 -19.96
CA ALA A 200 9.07 -15.04 -19.02
C ALA A 200 10.02 -14.07 -18.29
N PRO A 201 10.07 -14.09 -16.95
CA PRO A 201 11.03 -13.31 -16.17
C PRO A 201 12.49 -13.74 -16.46
N ALA A 202 13.44 -12.82 -16.30
CA ALA A 202 14.86 -13.12 -16.46
C ALA A 202 15.47 -13.79 -15.21
N ILE A 203 14.94 -13.51 -14.01
CA ILE A 203 15.37 -14.16 -12.77
C ILE A 203 14.74 -15.54 -12.69
N GLU A 204 15.57 -16.58 -12.52
CA GLU A 204 15.09 -17.97 -12.42
C GLU A 204 14.57 -18.31 -11.03
N GLN A 205 15.30 -17.86 -9.99
CA GLN A 205 14.95 -18.13 -8.59
C GLN A 205 15.03 -16.85 -7.75
N ALA A 206 14.10 -16.72 -6.82
CA ALA A 206 14.12 -15.66 -5.84
C ALA A 206 13.71 -16.17 -4.45
N SER A 207 14.15 -15.44 -3.43
CA SER A 207 13.74 -15.65 -2.06
C SER A 207 13.24 -14.35 -1.44
N TYR A 208 12.28 -14.46 -0.56
CA TYR A 208 11.82 -13.39 0.32
C TYR A 208 12.15 -13.76 1.77
N MET A 209 12.64 -12.80 2.53
CA MET A 209 12.90 -12.95 3.95
C MET A 209 12.33 -11.77 4.74
N ALA A 210 11.54 -12.07 5.76
CA ALA A 210 11.01 -11.10 6.71
C ALA A 210 12.07 -10.80 7.79
N VAL A 211 12.49 -9.53 7.89
CA VAL A 211 13.44 -9.06 8.89
C VAL A 211 12.89 -7.79 9.52
N GLY A 212 12.40 -7.87 10.76
CA GLY A 212 11.69 -6.76 11.43
C GLY A 212 12.58 -5.54 11.71
N ARG A 213 13.84 -5.74 12.11
CA ARG A 213 14.74 -4.62 12.47
C ARG A 213 15.32 -3.95 11.22
N ALA A 214 15.04 -2.66 11.07
CA ALA A 214 15.47 -1.87 9.90
C ALA A 214 17.01 -1.83 9.77
N GLU A 215 17.73 -1.70 10.88
CA GLU A 215 19.19 -1.72 10.90
C GLU A 215 19.77 -3.04 10.37
N THR A 216 19.18 -4.16 10.78
CA THR A 216 19.60 -5.50 10.29
C THR A 216 19.35 -5.60 8.79
N ARG A 217 18.22 -5.11 8.29
CA ARG A 217 17.93 -5.08 6.84
C ARG A 217 18.99 -4.26 6.09
N ALA A 218 19.36 -3.09 6.61
CA ALA A 218 20.39 -2.25 5.99
C ALA A 218 21.74 -2.94 5.92
N LEU A 219 22.14 -3.66 6.99
CA LEU A 219 23.40 -4.43 7.02
C LEU A 219 23.40 -5.56 5.98
N LEU A 220 22.25 -6.20 5.71
CA LEU A 220 22.14 -7.21 4.64
C LEU A 220 22.38 -6.62 3.26
N ALA A 221 21.91 -5.39 3.02
CA ALA A 221 22.20 -4.68 1.78
C ALA A 221 23.68 -4.31 1.66
N GLU A 222 24.29 -3.78 2.74
CA GLU A 222 25.71 -3.38 2.77
C GLU A 222 26.65 -4.54 2.54
N SER A 223 26.36 -5.69 3.13
CA SER A 223 27.20 -6.90 3.01
C SER A 223 27.00 -7.65 1.68
N GLY A 224 26.01 -7.26 0.85
CA GLY A 224 25.67 -7.96 -0.37
C GLY A 224 24.96 -9.31 -0.14
N ASN A 225 24.44 -9.56 1.07
CA ASN A 225 23.68 -10.75 1.42
C ASN A 225 22.20 -10.65 1.03
N ALA A 226 21.76 -9.47 0.61
CA ALA A 226 20.45 -9.24 0.00
C ALA A 226 20.61 -8.37 -1.24
N ASP A 227 19.79 -8.65 -2.27
CA ASP A 227 19.83 -7.93 -3.54
C ASP A 227 18.86 -6.75 -3.57
N MET A 228 17.75 -6.85 -2.87
CA MET A 228 16.79 -5.76 -2.69
C MET A 228 16.27 -5.74 -1.26
N VAL A 229 16.50 -4.65 -0.56
CA VAL A 229 16.08 -4.45 0.83
C VAL A 229 15.11 -3.30 0.90
N LEU A 230 13.89 -3.56 1.35
CA LEU A 230 12.80 -2.58 1.40
C LEU A 230 12.64 -1.96 2.79
N ASN A 231 11.97 -0.80 2.83
CA ASN A 231 11.57 -0.10 4.05
C ASN A 231 12.78 0.23 4.97
N LEU A 232 13.73 0.98 4.42
CA LEU A 232 14.86 1.51 5.18
C LEU A 232 14.40 2.60 6.14
N ASP A 233 14.93 2.59 7.36
CA ASP A 233 14.77 3.71 8.28
C ASP A 233 15.61 4.93 7.88
N PRO A 234 15.29 6.14 8.36
CA PRO A 234 16.00 7.36 7.96
C PRO A 234 17.50 7.35 8.28
N ALA A 235 17.92 6.73 9.39
CA ALA A 235 19.33 6.65 9.77
C ALA A 235 20.12 5.72 8.83
N SER A 236 19.60 4.53 8.57
CA SER A 236 20.18 3.57 7.61
C SER A 236 20.24 4.15 6.20
N ARG A 237 19.19 4.84 5.76
CA ARG A 237 19.16 5.51 4.46
C ARG A 237 20.25 6.57 4.35
N SER A 238 20.45 7.40 5.38
CA SER A 238 21.50 8.41 5.40
C SER A 238 22.90 7.80 5.33
N ARG A 239 23.12 6.66 6.02
CA ARG A 239 24.38 5.91 6.00
C ARG A 239 24.66 5.31 4.61
N LEU A 240 23.63 4.72 3.98
CA LEU A 240 23.74 4.06 2.68
C LEU A 240 23.89 5.04 1.51
N LYS A 241 23.54 6.32 1.68
CA LYS A 241 23.55 7.33 0.60
C LYS A 241 24.89 7.42 -0.15
N ASN A 242 26.00 7.20 0.56
CA ASN A 242 27.33 7.28 -0.01
C ASN A 242 27.97 5.90 -0.28
N ASN A 243 27.22 4.82 -0.09
CA ASN A 243 27.70 3.47 -0.33
C ASN A 243 27.60 3.14 -1.83
N ARG A 244 28.74 2.90 -2.49
CA ARG A 244 28.80 2.59 -3.92
C ARG A 244 28.28 1.20 -4.28
N ASN A 245 28.10 0.33 -3.28
CA ASN A 245 27.64 -1.05 -3.47
C ASN A 245 26.13 -1.17 -3.39
N VAL A 246 25.39 -0.07 -3.23
CA VAL A 246 23.92 -0.07 -3.22
C VAL A 246 23.40 1.14 -3.96
N GLN A 247 22.29 0.96 -4.69
CA GLN A 247 21.48 2.03 -5.24
C GLN A 247 20.28 2.25 -4.31
N LEU A 248 20.04 3.50 -3.92
CA LEU A 248 18.86 3.85 -3.14
C LEU A 248 17.71 4.25 -4.07
N LEU A 249 16.56 3.61 -3.87
CA LEU A 249 15.30 3.99 -4.50
C LEU A 249 14.37 4.57 -3.45
N ALA A 250 13.53 5.53 -3.84
CA ALA A 250 12.48 6.10 -3.00
C ALA A 250 11.30 6.57 -3.87
N VAL A 251 10.09 6.31 -3.41
CA VAL A 251 8.85 6.78 -4.03
C VAL A 251 7.86 7.19 -2.94
N SER A 252 7.14 8.29 -3.17
CA SER A 252 6.01 8.64 -2.30
C SER A 252 4.89 7.62 -2.49
N ILE A 253 4.32 7.17 -1.38
CA ILE A 253 3.23 6.21 -1.37
C ILE A 253 1.94 6.86 -0.88
N PRO A 254 0.76 6.35 -1.25
CA PRO A 254 -0.54 6.83 -0.78
C PRO A 254 -0.77 6.51 0.71
N ARG A 255 0.13 6.98 1.56
CA ARG A 255 0.01 6.90 3.01
C ARG A 255 0.36 8.24 3.61
N SER A 256 -0.56 8.78 4.38
CA SER A 256 -0.42 10.12 4.98
C SER A 256 -0.44 10.03 6.50
N VAL A 257 0.45 10.78 7.15
CA VAL A 257 0.33 11.10 8.56
C VAL A 257 -0.74 12.17 8.68
N LEU A 258 -1.79 11.87 9.42
CA LEU A 258 -2.96 12.72 9.61
C LEU A 258 -3.17 13.05 11.09
N LEU A 259 -3.48 14.29 11.36
CA LEU A 259 -4.10 14.68 12.62
C LEU A 259 -5.62 14.61 12.44
N LYS A 260 -6.24 13.52 12.93
CA LYS A 260 -7.69 13.31 12.95
C LYS A 260 -8.31 14.22 14.00
N VAL A 261 -9.43 14.83 13.66
CA VAL A 261 -10.12 15.82 14.50
C VAL A 261 -11.56 15.36 14.76
N ASN A 262 -11.98 15.38 16.02
CA ASN A 262 -13.39 15.25 16.35
C ASN A 262 -14.10 16.60 16.07
N ALA A 263 -14.72 16.71 14.89
CA ALA A 263 -15.42 17.92 14.47
C ALA A 263 -16.71 18.22 15.27
N GLY A 264 -17.16 17.30 16.11
CA GLY A 264 -18.27 17.51 17.04
C GLY A 264 -17.83 18.01 18.42
N HIS A 265 -16.51 18.00 18.71
CA HIS A 265 -15.99 18.47 20.00
C HIS A 265 -16.18 20.00 20.16
N PRO A 266 -16.61 20.52 21.32
CA PRO A 266 -16.92 21.94 21.52
C PRO A 266 -15.79 22.91 21.18
N LEU A 267 -14.52 22.46 21.31
CA LEU A 267 -13.34 23.27 20.96
C LEU A 267 -12.94 23.15 19.48
N LEU A 268 -13.46 22.17 18.73
CA LEU A 268 -13.00 21.81 17.38
C LEU A 268 -14.11 21.88 16.31
N ASN A 269 -15.34 22.18 16.70
CA ASN A 269 -16.50 22.19 15.81
C ASN A 269 -16.52 23.39 14.84
N ASP A 270 -15.84 24.48 15.18
CA ASP A 270 -15.64 25.60 14.25
C ASP A 270 -14.50 25.28 13.28
N VAL A 271 -14.77 25.33 11.98
CA VAL A 271 -13.79 25.05 10.92
C VAL A 271 -12.57 25.98 11.02
N ARG A 272 -12.77 27.22 11.47
CA ARG A 272 -11.68 28.20 11.63
C ARG A 272 -10.69 27.79 12.72
N VAL A 273 -11.16 27.09 13.76
CA VAL A 273 -10.26 26.47 14.76
C VAL A 273 -9.41 25.38 14.11
N ARG A 274 -10.00 24.51 13.31
CA ARG A 274 -9.26 23.47 12.60
C ARG A 274 -8.24 24.04 11.59
N GLN A 275 -8.61 25.13 10.92
CA GLN A 275 -7.69 25.89 10.08
C GLN A 275 -6.54 26.49 10.89
N ALA A 276 -6.80 27.07 12.06
CA ALA A 276 -5.76 27.58 12.96
C ALA A 276 -4.81 26.46 13.44
N LEU A 277 -5.34 25.28 13.79
CA LEU A 277 -4.51 24.10 14.10
C LEU A 277 -3.59 23.75 12.92
N SER A 278 -4.12 23.73 11.71
CA SER A 278 -3.35 23.43 10.50
C SER A 278 -2.25 24.47 10.22
N MET A 279 -2.56 25.75 10.38
CA MET A 279 -1.62 26.87 10.20
C MET A 279 -0.50 26.87 11.24
N ALA A 280 -0.74 26.33 12.44
CA ALA A 280 0.27 26.22 13.49
C ALA A 280 1.35 25.16 13.18
N LEU A 281 1.10 24.22 12.27
CA LEU A 281 2.00 23.10 12.02
C LEU A 281 3.14 23.46 11.06
N ASP A 282 4.38 23.34 11.53
CA ASP A 282 5.60 23.37 10.69
C ASP A 282 5.87 21.96 10.10
N ARG A 283 5.18 21.67 9.02
CA ARG A 283 5.30 20.38 8.30
C ARG A 283 6.70 20.13 7.75
N GLU A 284 7.34 21.20 7.25
CA GLU A 284 8.72 21.12 6.73
C GLU A 284 9.72 20.83 7.84
N GLY A 285 9.55 21.46 9.02
CA GLY A 285 10.35 21.19 10.20
C GLY A 285 10.19 19.75 10.67
N ILE A 286 8.97 19.24 10.75
CA ILE A 286 8.67 17.84 11.07
C ILE A 286 9.32 16.89 10.06
N ALA A 287 9.15 17.15 8.76
CA ALA A 287 9.73 16.31 7.70
C ALA A 287 11.26 16.27 7.79
N ARG A 288 11.90 17.41 7.96
CA ARG A 288 13.35 17.54 8.03
C ARG A 288 13.95 16.90 9.28
N ALA A 289 13.37 17.17 10.44
CA ALA A 289 13.94 16.77 11.73
C ALA A 289 13.65 15.31 12.09
N ILE A 290 12.44 14.80 11.77
CA ILE A 290 11.97 13.50 12.20
C ILE A 290 12.05 12.48 11.05
N LEU A 291 11.45 12.77 9.90
CA LEU A 291 11.35 11.84 8.77
C LEU A 291 12.61 11.83 7.90
N ARG A 292 13.36 12.94 7.85
CA ARG A 292 14.62 13.12 7.12
C ARG A 292 14.52 12.92 5.61
N TYR A 293 13.35 13.25 5.03
CA TYR A 293 13.10 13.33 3.60
C TYR A 293 12.01 14.37 3.32
N PRO A 294 11.84 14.86 2.07
CA PRO A 294 10.80 15.83 1.71
C PRO A 294 9.40 15.19 1.83
N ALA A 295 8.85 15.23 3.02
CA ALA A 295 7.62 14.54 3.38
C ALA A 295 6.46 15.47 3.75
N ALA A 296 6.69 16.79 3.80
CA ALA A 296 5.67 17.77 4.20
C ALA A 296 4.42 17.65 3.32
N ALA A 297 3.28 17.38 3.92
CA ALA A 297 2.02 17.26 3.20
C ALA A 297 1.38 18.61 2.95
N SER A 298 1.34 19.04 1.68
CA SER A 298 0.62 20.26 1.27
C SER A 298 -0.88 20.05 1.06
N GLN A 299 -1.33 18.82 1.01
CA GLN A 299 -2.71 18.35 0.88
C GLN A 299 -2.82 16.90 1.32
N LEU A 300 -4.02 16.31 1.26
CA LEU A 300 -4.26 14.94 1.72
C LEU A 300 -3.50 13.89 0.92
N PHE A 301 -3.55 13.99 -0.42
CA PHE A 301 -2.97 12.98 -1.32
C PHE A 301 -1.61 13.42 -1.87
N PRO A 302 -0.60 12.54 -1.86
CA PRO A 302 0.69 12.82 -2.48
C PRO A 302 0.60 12.81 -4.02
N PRO A 303 1.61 13.36 -4.74
CA PRO A 303 1.65 13.35 -6.20
C PRO A 303 1.59 11.96 -6.85
N SER A 304 1.99 10.92 -6.12
CA SER A 304 1.90 9.52 -6.60
C SER A 304 0.46 9.04 -6.81
N VAL A 305 -0.53 9.72 -6.24
CA VAL A 305 -1.96 9.45 -6.47
C VAL A 305 -2.52 10.49 -7.43
N ALA A 306 -2.04 10.47 -8.68
CA ALA A 306 -2.24 11.55 -9.66
C ALA A 306 -3.71 11.95 -9.89
N GLN A 307 -4.64 10.99 -9.82
CA GLN A 307 -6.08 11.27 -9.99
C GLN A 307 -6.68 12.10 -8.84
N TRP A 308 -6.09 12.03 -7.65
CA TRP A 308 -6.56 12.67 -6.44
C TRP A 308 -5.68 13.81 -5.97
N HIS A 309 -4.43 13.88 -6.46
CA HIS A 309 -3.55 15.01 -6.18
C HIS A 309 -4.04 16.24 -6.96
N ASN A 310 -4.62 17.19 -6.26
CA ASN A 310 -5.24 18.36 -6.87
C ASN A 310 -4.27 19.55 -6.89
N THR A 311 -3.68 19.81 -8.04
CA THR A 311 -2.70 20.89 -8.24
C THR A 311 -3.28 22.30 -8.15
N SER A 312 -4.61 22.45 -8.14
CA SER A 312 -5.29 23.75 -7.98
C SER A 312 -5.46 24.18 -6.53
N LEU A 313 -5.17 23.29 -5.57
CA LEU A 313 -5.28 23.63 -4.14
C LEU A 313 -4.15 24.57 -3.70
N THR A 314 -4.49 25.53 -2.87
CA THR A 314 -3.49 26.28 -2.12
C THR A 314 -2.80 25.35 -1.14
N PRO A 315 -1.46 25.22 -1.18
CA PRO A 315 -0.74 24.33 -0.28
C PRO A 315 -0.93 24.69 1.19
N LEU A 316 -1.08 23.66 2.04
CA LEU A 316 -1.07 23.86 3.49
C LEU A 316 0.35 24.27 3.93
N THR A 317 0.48 25.45 4.53
CA THR A 317 1.77 26.00 4.96
C THR A 317 1.72 26.40 6.43
N SER A 318 2.89 26.54 7.06
CA SER A 318 3.02 27.03 8.44
C SER A 318 2.80 28.54 8.48
N GLN A 319 1.82 28.99 9.25
CA GLN A 319 1.45 30.40 9.40
C GLN A 319 1.02 30.68 10.87
N PRO A 320 1.91 30.51 11.85
CA PRO A 320 1.54 30.56 13.29
C PRO A 320 1.01 31.89 13.71
N GLN A 321 1.42 33.00 13.10
CA GLN A 321 0.90 34.32 13.41
C GLN A 321 -0.54 34.53 12.94
N GLN A 322 -0.88 33.96 11.76
CA GLN A 322 -2.26 33.98 11.29
C GLN A 322 -3.15 33.06 12.13
N ALA A 323 -2.62 31.91 12.59
CA ALA A 323 -3.33 31.04 13.52
C ALA A 323 -3.70 31.78 14.81
N LYS A 324 -2.75 32.54 15.40
CA LYS A 324 -3.02 33.36 16.58
C LYS A 324 -4.08 34.43 16.32
N ALA A 325 -3.98 35.13 15.19
CA ALA A 325 -4.95 36.18 14.83
C ALA A 325 -6.37 35.57 14.66
N LEU A 326 -6.48 34.45 13.97
CA LEU A 326 -7.75 33.75 13.76
C LEU A 326 -8.37 33.27 15.08
N LEU A 327 -7.56 32.74 16.00
CA LEU A 327 -8.03 32.35 17.33
C LEU A 327 -8.50 33.55 18.16
N ALA A 328 -7.81 34.68 18.05
CA ALA A 328 -8.22 35.92 18.72
C ALA A 328 -9.57 36.44 18.18
N GLU A 329 -9.79 36.41 16.87
CA GLU A 329 -11.08 36.75 16.24
C GLU A 329 -12.22 35.83 16.73
N LEU A 330 -11.91 34.59 17.11
CA LEU A 330 -12.85 33.62 17.68
C LEU A 330 -13.10 33.83 19.19
N GLY A 331 -12.51 34.90 19.79
CA GLY A 331 -12.68 35.23 21.18
C GLY A 331 -11.77 34.49 22.16
N TRP A 332 -10.71 33.86 21.64
CA TRP A 332 -9.68 33.24 22.46
C TRP A 332 -8.69 34.30 22.94
N THR A 333 -8.49 34.38 24.25
CA THR A 333 -7.59 35.37 24.88
C THR A 333 -6.51 34.68 25.70
N PRO A 334 -5.32 35.27 25.84
CA PRO A 334 -4.27 34.73 26.70
C PRO A 334 -4.75 34.53 28.14
N GLY A 335 -4.53 33.32 28.67
CA GLY A 335 -4.78 32.95 30.05
C GLY A 335 -3.48 32.80 30.85
N ALA A 336 -3.57 32.18 32.03
CA ALA A 336 -2.42 31.89 32.88
C ALA A 336 -1.46 30.94 32.15
N GLY A 337 -0.15 31.17 32.25
CA GLY A 337 0.88 30.34 31.65
C GLY A 337 0.96 30.37 30.10
N GLY A 338 0.25 31.31 29.45
CA GLY A 338 0.25 31.44 27.99
C GLY A 338 -0.78 30.59 27.26
N THR A 339 -1.51 29.71 27.95
CA THR A 339 -2.62 28.95 27.38
C THR A 339 -3.81 29.86 27.09
N LEU A 340 -4.36 29.78 25.87
CA LEU A 340 -5.55 30.54 25.49
C LEU A 340 -6.77 30.05 26.29
N GLN A 341 -7.66 31.01 26.60
CA GLN A 341 -8.92 30.74 27.27
C GLN A 341 -10.09 31.46 26.62
N ARG A 342 -11.28 30.89 26.74
CA ARG A 342 -12.54 31.49 26.32
C ARG A 342 -13.64 31.14 27.32
N ASN A 343 -14.35 32.15 27.84
CA ASN A 343 -15.37 31.97 28.89
C ASN A 343 -14.81 31.24 30.15
N GLY A 344 -13.58 31.56 30.55
CA GLY A 344 -12.91 30.97 31.72
C GLY A 344 -12.43 29.52 31.52
N LYS A 345 -12.59 28.92 30.34
CA LYS A 345 -12.12 27.57 30.02
C LYS A 345 -10.84 27.64 29.19
N PRO A 346 -9.79 26.88 29.58
CA PRO A 346 -8.55 26.81 28.82
C PRO A 346 -8.74 26.04 27.51
N PHE A 347 -7.93 26.35 26.50
CA PHE A 347 -7.84 25.60 25.27
C PHE A 347 -6.89 24.42 25.47
N SER A 348 -7.42 23.32 25.96
CA SER A 348 -6.66 22.11 26.26
C SER A 348 -7.30 20.91 25.57
N LEU A 349 -6.48 20.07 24.94
CA LEU A 349 -6.89 18.91 24.15
C LEU A 349 -6.00 17.71 24.48
N THR A 350 -6.55 16.51 24.26
CA THR A 350 -5.81 15.24 24.28
C THR A 350 -5.55 14.76 22.86
N LEU A 351 -4.28 14.43 22.54
CA LEU A 351 -3.86 13.83 21.29
C LEU A 351 -3.50 12.37 21.53
N THR A 352 -4.28 11.47 20.98
CA THR A 352 -4.03 10.03 21.06
C THR A 352 -3.20 9.57 19.84
N THR A 353 -2.18 8.75 20.08
CA THR A 353 -1.36 8.14 19.03
C THR A 353 -0.86 6.77 19.46
N TYR A 354 -0.10 6.09 18.61
CA TYR A 354 0.40 4.74 18.89
C TYR A 354 1.87 4.57 18.51
N PRO A 355 2.65 3.79 19.29
CA PRO A 355 4.09 3.64 19.09
C PRO A 355 4.49 2.55 18.07
N ASP A 356 3.53 1.77 17.53
CA ASP A 356 3.80 0.75 16.51
C ASP A 356 4.49 1.33 15.26
N ARG A 357 4.33 2.65 15.08
CA ARG A 357 5.09 3.49 14.17
C ARG A 357 5.90 4.49 14.99
N PRO A 358 7.22 4.26 15.16
CA PRO A 358 8.05 5.01 16.09
C PRO A 358 8.11 6.52 15.80
N GLU A 359 7.88 6.93 14.57
CA GLU A 359 7.84 8.34 14.17
C GLU A 359 6.60 9.07 14.71
N LEU A 360 5.46 8.40 14.94
CA LEU A 360 4.22 9.06 15.35
C LEU A 360 4.33 9.73 16.74
N PRO A 361 4.85 9.10 17.81
CA PRO A 361 5.07 9.78 19.07
C PRO A 361 6.01 10.98 18.96
N LEU A 362 7.02 10.91 18.09
CA LEU A 362 7.94 12.03 17.85
C LEU A 362 7.24 13.20 17.14
N ILE A 363 6.42 12.90 16.14
CA ILE A 363 5.60 13.89 15.43
C ILE A 363 4.56 14.50 16.39
N ALA A 364 3.94 13.68 17.25
CA ALA A 364 3.00 14.15 18.26
C ALA A 364 3.65 15.17 19.23
N ALA A 365 4.89 14.91 19.67
CA ALA A 365 5.65 15.84 20.51
C ALA A 365 5.97 17.16 19.78
N ALA A 366 6.30 17.11 18.49
CA ALA A 366 6.51 18.31 17.68
C ALA A 366 5.20 19.10 17.52
N ILE A 367 4.09 18.45 17.24
CA ILE A 367 2.75 19.07 17.15
C ILE A 367 2.36 19.71 18.49
N GLN A 368 2.57 19.01 19.61
CA GLN A 368 2.32 19.55 20.95
C GLN A 368 3.06 20.88 21.16
N GLN A 369 4.34 20.93 20.81
CA GLN A 369 5.15 22.15 20.95
C GLN A 369 4.66 23.28 20.04
N GLN A 370 4.37 22.98 18.78
CA GLN A 370 3.89 23.96 17.80
C GLN A 370 2.51 24.52 18.17
N LEU A 371 1.61 23.70 18.71
CA LEU A 371 0.31 24.15 19.21
C LEU A 371 0.44 24.97 20.48
N ARG A 372 1.39 24.66 21.36
CA ARG A 372 1.70 25.48 22.54
C ARG A 372 2.17 26.89 22.15
N GLU A 373 2.92 27.02 21.06
CA GLU A 373 3.39 28.31 20.56
C GLU A 373 2.24 29.24 20.12
N VAL A 374 1.10 28.69 19.75
CA VAL A 374 -0.12 29.44 19.43
C VAL A 374 -1.13 29.46 20.59
N GLY A 375 -0.72 28.98 21.79
CA GLY A 375 -1.51 29.04 23.01
C GLY A 375 -2.48 27.89 23.23
N ILE A 376 -2.32 26.78 22.50
CA ILE A 376 -3.14 25.56 22.65
C ILE A 376 -2.33 24.51 23.41
N GLU A 377 -2.87 24.06 24.54
CA GLU A 377 -2.26 23.01 25.33
C GLU A 377 -2.72 21.62 24.84
N VAL A 378 -1.77 20.70 24.68
CA VAL A 378 -2.04 19.33 24.23
C VAL A 378 -1.38 18.33 25.16
N ALA A 379 -2.16 17.40 25.70
CA ALA A 379 -1.68 16.23 26.40
C ALA A 379 -1.54 15.07 25.42
N ILE A 380 -0.39 14.39 25.39
CA ILE A 380 -0.15 13.23 24.52
C ILE A 380 -0.53 11.96 25.26
N ASN A 381 -1.40 11.14 24.64
CA ASN A 381 -1.72 9.78 25.06
C ASN A 381 -1.20 8.78 24.02
N ALA A 382 0.00 8.25 24.25
CA ALA A 382 0.59 7.21 23.41
C ALA A 382 0.14 5.83 23.93
N THR A 383 -0.66 5.12 23.16
CA THR A 383 -1.28 3.85 23.52
C THR A 383 -1.37 2.91 22.31
N ASN A 384 -2.06 1.77 22.41
CA ASN A 384 -2.25 0.90 21.25
C ASN A 384 -3.23 1.52 20.23
N SER A 385 -3.09 1.15 18.96
CA SER A 385 -3.89 1.72 17.88
C SER A 385 -5.40 1.44 18.00
N GLY A 386 -5.79 0.36 18.69
CA GLY A 386 -7.20 0.01 18.95
C GLY A 386 -7.95 1.02 19.81
N GLU A 387 -7.23 1.76 20.67
CA GLU A 387 -7.81 2.86 21.48
C GLU A 387 -8.41 3.98 20.62
N ILE A 388 -7.84 4.23 19.44
CA ILE A 388 -8.36 5.26 18.53
C ILE A 388 -9.75 4.89 18.04
N ALA A 389 -9.93 3.63 17.59
CA ALA A 389 -11.24 3.13 17.17
C ALA A 389 -12.22 3.10 18.35
N ALA A 390 -11.81 2.61 19.52
CA ALA A 390 -12.66 2.58 20.71
C ALA A 390 -13.15 3.97 21.10
N LYS A 391 -12.25 4.95 21.20
CA LYS A 391 -12.59 6.34 21.52
C LYS A 391 -13.37 7.06 20.43
N HIS A 392 -13.18 6.66 19.15
CA HIS A 392 -14.03 7.14 18.07
C HIS A 392 -15.49 6.69 18.28
N HIS A 393 -15.70 5.41 18.58
CA HIS A 393 -17.05 4.84 18.77
C HIS A 393 -17.75 5.33 20.03
N ASP A 394 -17.04 5.53 21.14
CA ASP A 394 -17.62 6.05 22.38
C ASP A 394 -17.70 7.60 22.41
N GLY A 395 -17.18 8.28 21.40
CA GLY A 395 -17.25 9.74 21.25
C GLY A 395 -16.25 10.52 22.09
N THR A 396 -15.32 9.87 22.79
CA THR A 396 -14.35 10.53 23.70
C THR A 396 -13.05 10.97 23.01
N LEU A 397 -12.84 10.58 21.74
CA LEU A 397 -11.67 11.02 20.98
C LEU A 397 -11.75 12.53 20.73
N GLU A 398 -10.68 13.25 21.02
CA GLU A 398 -10.54 14.68 20.69
C GLU A 398 -9.68 14.86 19.44
N LEU A 399 -8.38 14.50 19.53
CA LEU A 399 -7.44 14.44 18.42
C LEU A 399 -6.78 13.06 18.35
N ALA A 400 -6.45 12.59 17.16
CA ALA A 400 -5.59 11.43 16.99
C ALA A 400 -4.55 11.66 15.89
N LEU A 401 -3.30 11.26 16.14
CA LEU A 401 -2.27 11.25 15.13
C LEU A 401 -2.12 9.85 14.59
N VAL A 402 -2.42 9.67 13.31
CA VAL A 402 -2.51 8.37 12.65
C VAL A 402 -1.75 8.34 11.33
N ALA A 403 -1.38 7.15 10.90
CA ALA A 403 -0.87 6.88 9.56
C ALA A 403 -1.97 6.19 8.74
N ARG A 404 -2.64 6.91 7.85
CA ARG A 404 -3.70 6.36 7.01
C ARG A 404 -3.15 5.86 5.68
N ASN A 405 -3.35 4.59 5.41
CA ASN A 405 -2.99 3.97 4.14
C ASN A 405 -4.17 4.09 3.15
N PHE A 406 -3.95 4.80 2.05
CA PHE A 406 -4.88 4.90 0.93
C PHE A 406 -4.55 3.93 -0.21
N ALA A 407 -3.48 3.13 -0.07
CA ALA A 407 -3.05 2.12 -1.04
C ALA A 407 -3.66 0.73 -0.81
N LEU A 408 -4.76 0.64 -0.07
CA LEU A 408 -5.51 -0.63 0.08
C LEU A 408 -6.03 -1.11 -1.29
N THR A 409 -6.41 -0.16 -2.13
CA THR A 409 -6.76 -0.36 -3.54
C THR A 409 -5.97 0.63 -4.40
N PRO A 410 -5.79 0.36 -5.70
CA PRO A 410 -5.15 1.29 -6.63
C PRO A 410 -5.83 2.65 -6.72
N ASP A 411 -7.15 2.72 -6.60
CA ASP A 411 -7.90 3.97 -6.43
C ASP A 411 -8.38 4.09 -4.98
N PRO A 412 -8.06 5.16 -4.25
CA PRO A 412 -8.49 5.36 -2.86
C PRO A 412 -9.99 5.63 -2.67
N LEU A 413 -10.81 5.66 -3.74
CA LEU A 413 -12.24 5.96 -3.65
C LEU A 413 -12.98 5.08 -2.64
N GLY A 414 -12.70 3.78 -2.62
CA GLY A 414 -13.29 2.85 -1.65
C GLY A 414 -12.89 3.18 -0.20
N THR A 415 -11.66 3.62 0.01
CA THR A 415 -11.18 4.07 1.33
C THR A 415 -11.83 5.38 1.74
N LEU A 416 -12.00 6.32 0.80
CA LEU A 416 -12.72 7.58 1.07
C LEU A 416 -14.17 7.33 1.43
N LEU A 417 -14.84 6.44 0.73
CA LEU A 417 -16.21 6.04 1.06
C LEU A 417 -16.32 5.51 2.49
N GLN A 418 -15.35 4.72 2.93
CA GLN A 418 -15.31 4.17 4.29
C GLN A 418 -15.00 5.24 5.35
N ASP A 419 -14.07 6.15 5.06
CA ASP A 419 -13.51 7.07 6.04
C ASP A 419 -14.30 8.38 6.17
N TYR A 420 -15.01 8.80 5.11
CA TYR A 420 -15.65 10.13 5.04
C TYR A 420 -17.15 10.06 4.71
N ALA A 421 -17.75 8.87 4.73
CA ALA A 421 -19.20 8.71 4.70
C ALA A 421 -19.87 9.45 5.88
N PRO A 422 -21.20 9.69 5.85
CA PRO A 422 -21.88 10.48 6.89
C PRO A 422 -21.64 10.02 8.32
N GLN A 423 -21.41 8.72 8.54
CA GLN A 423 -21.09 8.14 9.85
C GLN A 423 -19.61 8.29 10.24
N GLY A 424 -18.76 8.77 9.33
CA GLY A 424 -17.30 8.83 9.50
C GLY A 424 -16.64 7.45 9.48
N GLY A 425 -15.39 7.40 9.90
CA GLY A 425 -14.62 6.16 9.99
C GLY A 425 -13.51 6.24 11.03
N ASP A 426 -13.12 5.10 11.59
CA ASP A 426 -12.11 5.00 12.66
C ASP A 426 -10.82 5.75 12.33
N TRP A 427 -10.42 5.75 11.06
CA TRP A 427 -9.19 6.34 10.57
C TRP A 427 -9.39 7.62 9.75
N GLY A 428 -10.64 8.07 9.53
CA GLY A 428 -11.01 9.24 8.76
C GLY A 428 -11.72 10.31 9.60
N ALA A 429 -12.78 10.89 9.04
CA ALA A 429 -13.58 11.93 9.69
C ALA A 429 -14.32 11.40 10.93
N MET A 430 -14.52 12.29 11.90
CA MET A 430 -15.34 12.04 13.08
C MET A 430 -16.27 13.22 13.33
N ASN A 431 -17.57 12.94 13.43
CA ASN A 431 -18.60 13.93 13.68
C ASN A 431 -18.56 15.13 12.70
N TRP A 432 -18.10 14.87 11.48
CA TRP A 432 -18.05 15.83 10.39
C TRP A 432 -19.11 15.47 9.36
N HIS A 433 -19.79 16.47 8.87
CA HIS A 433 -20.82 16.34 7.85
C HIS A 433 -20.77 17.49 6.85
N ASN A 434 -20.73 17.13 5.56
CA ASN A 434 -20.81 18.09 4.48
C ASN A 434 -21.71 17.50 3.38
N ALA A 435 -22.88 18.10 3.17
CA ALA A 435 -23.89 17.59 2.25
C ALA A 435 -23.38 17.53 0.79
N THR A 436 -22.63 18.56 0.37
CA THR A 436 -22.04 18.60 -0.99
C THR A 436 -20.99 17.50 -1.14
N PHE A 437 -20.12 17.28 -0.14
CA PHE A 437 -19.15 16.20 -0.17
C PHE A 437 -19.84 14.84 -0.29
N ASN A 438 -20.85 14.58 0.55
CA ASN A 438 -21.56 13.30 0.56
C ASN A 438 -22.25 13.02 -0.78
N GLN A 439 -22.89 14.04 -1.38
CA GLN A 439 -23.53 13.89 -2.68
C GLN A 439 -22.51 13.65 -3.80
N THR A 440 -21.44 14.45 -3.86
CA THR A 440 -20.38 14.30 -4.86
C THR A 440 -19.69 12.94 -4.74
N LEU A 441 -19.43 12.47 -3.52
CA LEU A 441 -18.85 11.14 -3.28
C LEU A 441 -19.79 10.03 -3.78
N ALA A 442 -21.09 10.13 -3.49
CA ALA A 442 -22.08 9.17 -3.94
C ALA A 442 -22.20 9.15 -5.48
N ASP A 443 -22.18 10.32 -6.13
CA ASP A 443 -22.25 10.43 -7.59
C ASP A 443 -20.99 9.81 -8.25
N LEU A 444 -19.81 10.08 -7.70
CA LEU A 444 -18.55 9.50 -8.17
C LEU A 444 -18.51 7.97 -7.98
N VAL A 445 -18.95 7.45 -6.83
CA VAL A 445 -19.04 6.01 -6.55
C VAL A 445 -20.01 5.31 -7.51
N GLN A 446 -21.14 5.95 -7.83
CA GLN A 446 -22.11 5.40 -8.76
C GLN A 446 -21.71 5.58 -10.23
N GLY A 447 -20.70 6.43 -10.50
CA GLY A 447 -20.24 6.71 -11.88
C GLY A 447 -21.32 7.34 -12.77
N ARG A 448 -22.17 8.19 -12.19
CA ARG A 448 -23.33 8.79 -12.89
C ARG A 448 -22.94 9.56 -14.15
N ASP A 449 -21.81 10.24 -14.10
CA ASP A 449 -21.28 10.98 -15.23
C ASP A 449 -19.75 10.82 -15.30
N PRO A 450 -19.25 9.84 -16.07
CA PRO A 450 -17.81 9.60 -16.19
C PRO A 450 -17.00 10.83 -16.65
N ALA A 451 -17.62 11.74 -17.43
CA ALA A 451 -16.96 12.97 -17.89
C ALA A 451 -16.71 13.97 -16.75
N LYS A 452 -17.46 13.88 -15.65
CA LYS A 452 -17.29 14.74 -14.47
C LYS A 452 -16.39 14.15 -13.41
N SER A 453 -16.00 12.90 -13.51
CA SER A 453 -15.30 12.18 -12.43
C SER A 453 -14.03 12.88 -11.93
N GLN A 454 -13.27 13.55 -12.82
CA GLN A 454 -12.09 14.31 -12.40
C GLN A 454 -12.47 15.61 -11.66
N ALA A 455 -13.49 16.31 -12.10
CA ALA A 455 -14.00 17.52 -11.43
C ALA A 455 -14.59 17.17 -10.06
N GLU A 456 -15.27 16.03 -9.94
CA GLU A 456 -15.79 15.51 -8.67
C GLU A 456 -14.66 15.19 -7.69
N ARG A 457 -13.57 14.53 -8.12
CA ARG A 457 -12.37 14.32 -7.29
C ARG A 457 -11.75 15.64 -6.83
N GLN A 458 -11.65 16.63 -7.73
CA GLN A 458 -11.14 17.95 -7.38
C GLN A 458 -12.04 18.65 -6.36
N GLN A 459 -13.34 18.54 -6.50
CA GLN A 459 -14.32 19.10 -5.54
C GLN A 459 -14.19 18.43 -4.16
N LEU A 460 -14.11 17.10 -4.12
CA LEU A 460 -13.95 16.35 -2.89
C LEU A 460 -12.66 16.75 -2.16
N THR A 461 -11.54 16.81 -2.87
CA THR A 461 -10.25 17.22 -2.28
C THR A 461 -10.24 18.68 -1.84
N HIS A 462 -10.92 19.56 -2.55
CA HIS A 462 -11.09 20.96 -2.15
C HIS A 462 -11.86 21.08 -0.81
N ILE A 463 -12.98 20.36 -0.69
CA ILE A 463 -13.78 20.37 0.54
C ILE A 463 -12.96 19.82 1.72
N LEU A 464 -12.24 18.70 1.54
CA LEU A 464 -11.38 18.14 2.58
C LEU A 464 -10.28 19.11 3.03
N GLN A 465 -9.70 19.88 2.08
CA GLN A 465 -8.68 20.91 2.40
C GLN A 465 -9.26 22.12 3.10
N THR A 466 -10.49 22.50 2.79
CA THR A 466 -11.17 23.68 3.37
C THR A 466 -11.73 23.38 4.75
N ASP A 467 -12.41 22.24 4.88
CA ASP A 467 -13.12 21.88 6.13
C ASP A 467 -12.21 21.21 7.16
N LEU A 468 -11.12 20.59 6.72
CA LEU A 468 -10.12 19.92 7.55
C LEU A 468 -10.73 18.96 8.59
N PRO A 469 -11.57 17.98 8.19
CA PRO A 469 -12.00 16.94 9.12
C PRO A 469 -10.83 16.05 9.56
N VAL A 470 -9.78 16.03 8.77
CA VAL A 470 -8.43 15.57 9.08
C VAL A 470 -7.43 16.63 8.61
N ILE A 471 -6.33 16.79 9.32
CA ILE A 471 -5.28 17.74 8.97
C ILE A 471 -4.06 16.96 8.48
N PRO A 472 -3.71 17.04 7.18
CA PRO A 472 -2.52 16.39 6.64
C PRO A 472 -1.23 16.94 7.28
N VAL A 473 -0.30 16.08 7.67
CA VAL A 473 0.97 16.44 8.29
C VAL A 473 2.15 16.07 7.40
N ALA A 474 2.22 14.82 6.98
CA ALA A 474 3.32 14.31 6.17
C ALA A 474 2.87 13.18 5.24
N TRP A 475 3.60 12.97 4.15
CA TRP A 475 3.46 11.82 3.27
C TRP A 475 4.57 10.81 3.51
N TYR A 476 4.24 9.53 3.42
CA TYR A 476 5.25 8.48 3.53
C TYR A 476 5.99 8.24 2.23
N GLN A 477 7.20 7.71 2.36
CA GLN A 477 7.96 7.15 1.25
C GLN A 477 8.19 5.66 1.49
N GLN A 478 8.06 4.87 0.43
CA GLN A 478 8.66 3.57 0.34
C GLN A 478 10.11 3.73 -0.13
N THR A 479 11.02 2.98 0.46
CA THR A 479 12.44 3.04 0.16
C THR A 479 13.01 1.65 -0.08
N ALA A 480 14.02 1.55 -0.94
CA ALA A 480 14.78 0.33 -1.09
C ALA A 480 16.27 0.62 -1.28
N ALA A 481 17.11 -0.30 -0.80
CA ALA A 481 18.50 -0.44 -1.20
C ALA A 481 18.60 -1.62 -2.17
N VAL A 482 19.13 -1.39 -3.35
CA VAL A 482 19.24 -2.38 -4.42
C VAL A 482 20.70 -2.64 -4.73
N SER A 483 21.08 -3.90 -4.83
CA SER A 483 22.40 -4.33 -5.25
C SER A 483 22.64 -3.94 -6.71
N PRO A 484 23.84 -3.47 -7.08
CA PRO A 484 24.20 -3.22 -8.47
C PRO A 484 24.19 -4.50 -9.34
N ARG A 485 24.10 -5.68 -8.71
CA ARG A 485 23.92 -6.95 -9.44
C ARG A 485 22.53 -7.12 -10.06
N LEU A 486 21.52 -6.35 -9.59
CA LEU A 486 20.15 -6.35 -10.14
C LEU A 486 19.96 -5.17 -11.10
N SER A 487 19.40 -5.45 -12.26
CA SER A 487 18.86 -4.47 -13.19
C SER A 487 17.33 -4.46 -13.15
N GLY A 488 16.71 -3.37 -13.54
CA GLY A 488 15.25 -3.25 -13.68
C GLY A 488 14.47 -3.17 -12.36
N ALA A 489 15.15 -3.08 -11.20
CA ALA A 489 14.48 -2.91 -9.91
C ALA A 489 13.77 -1.54 -9.83
N THR A 490 12.50 -1.55 -9.45
CA THR A 490 11.67 -0.36 -9.28
C THR A 490 10.82 -0.48 -8.01
N LEU A 491 10.19 0.63 -7.60
CA LEU A 491 9.21 0.63 -6.52
C LEU A 491 7.82 0.92 -7.09
N ASP A 492 6.83 0.13 -6.69
CA ASP A 492 5.42 0.40 -6.99
C ASP A 492 4.86 1.37 -5.93
N PRO A 493 4.35 2.55 -6.33
CA PRO A 493 3.77 3.51 -5.39
C PRO A 493 2.60 2.92 -4.57
N PHE A 494 1.87 1.94 -5.11
CA PHE A 494 0.77 1.28 -4.41
C PHE A 494 1.19 0.03 -3.64
N GLU A 495 2.50 -0.26 -3.56
CA GLU A 495 3.07 -1.38 -2.79
C GLU A 495 2.48 -2.77 -3.16
N ARG A 496 2.00 -2.98 -4.40
CA ARG A 496 1.35 -4.22 -4.85
C ARG A 496 2.35 -5.27 -5.35
N THR A 497 3.51 -4.84 -5.83
CA THR A 497 4.55 -5.72 -6.37
C THR A 497 5.93 -5.27 -5.94
N PHE A 498 6.86 -6.22 -5.82
CA PHE A 498 8.29 -5.92 -5.72
C PHE A 498 8.93 -5.74 -7.11
N GLY A 499 8.19 -5.97 -8.18
CA GLY A 499 8.67 -5.85 -9.55
C GLY A 499 9.61 -6.98 -9.98
N LEU A 500 9.59 -8.11 -9.28
CA LEU A 500 10.51 -9.24 -9.52
C LEU A 500 10.47 -9.73 -10.97
N GLU A 501 9.31 -9.72 -11.61
CA GLU A 501 9.11 -10.14 -12.99
C GLU A 501 9.79 -9.21 -14.02
N LYS A 502 10.19 -8.00 -13.61
CA LYS A 502 10.88 -7.00 -14.43
C LYS A 502 12.37 -6.96 -14.18
N MET A 503 12.84 -7.61 -13.11
CA MET A 503 14.25 -7.64 -12.74
C MET A 503 15.04 -8.60 -13.61
N GLY A 504 16.34 -8.31 -13.73
CA GLY A 504 17.33 -9.19 -14.32
C GLY A 504 18.66 -9.07 -13.59
N TRP A 505 19.59 -9.95 -13.93
CA TRP A 505 20.96 -9.79 -13.46
C TRP A 505 21.67 -8.74 -14.33
N ALA A 506 22.39 -7.84 -13.68
CA ALA A 506 23.27 -6.92 -14.39
C ALA A 506 24.45 -7.69 -14.98
N GLU A 507 24.88 -7.29 -16.18
CA GLU A 507 26.03 -7.85 -16.90
C GLU A 507 27.36 -7.54 -16.20
#